data_28016cc4e960cb10dc2e9743212b3b39
#
_entry.id   28016cc4e960cb10dc2e9743212b3b39
#
_cell.length_a   1.000
_cell.length_b   1.000
_cell.length_c   1.000
_cell.angle_alpha   90.00
_cell.angle_beta   90.00
_cell.angle_gamma   90.00
#
_symmetry.space_group_name_H-M   'P 1'
#
loop_
_entity.id
_entity.type
_entity.pdbx_description
1 polymer ?
#
loop_
_entity_poly.entity_id
_entity_poly.type
_entity_poly.pdbx_seq_one_letter_code
_entity_poly.pdbx_strand_id
1 'polypeptide(L)'
;MKTNAGNINIKNKRASFDYEFIDTYTAGIVLTGTEIKSIREGKASLVDTFCFFSRGELWVKNMHIAEYFYGSYNNHSARRDRKLLLTKKELRKLERTSAEPGFTIVPTRLYINEKGLAKVVIALAKGKKQYDKRQTLKEKEDKRMMDRMFKR
;
A
#
# COMPACT_ATOMS: atom_id res chain seq x y z
N MET A 1 -25.31 3.95 12.91
CA MET A 1 -23.92 4.25 13.28
C MET A 1 -23.15 4.66 12.04
N LYS A 2 -22.63 5.88 12.02
CA LYS A 2 -21.82 6.32 10.88
C LYS A 2 -20.55 5.50 10.83
N THR A 3 -20.38 4.71 9.80
CA THR A 3 -19.13 4.02 9.56
C THR A 3 -18.08 5.06 9.24
N ASN A 4 -16.96 5.04 9.93
CA ASN A 4 -15.82 5.92 9.65
C ASN A 4 -15.07 5.46 8.38
N ALA A 5 -15.79 4.87 7.41
CA ALA A 5 -15.22 4.31 6.20
C ALA A 5 -14.44 5.37 5.39
N GLY A 6 -14.89 6.62 5.40
CA GLY A 6 -14.20 7.72 4.73
C GLY A 6 -12.87 8.13 5.35
N ASN A 7 -12.60 7.67 6.59
CA ASN A 7 -11.36 7.99 7.30
C ASN A 7 -10.35 6.83 7.32
N ILE A 8 -10.66 5.73 6.66
CA ILE A 8 -9.76 4.59 6.59
C ILE A 8 -8.56 4.96 5.72
N ASN A 9 -7.38 4.88 6.32
CA ASN A 9 -6.12 5.18 5.65
C ASN A 9 -5.01 4.33 6.28
N ILE A 10 -4.77 3.18 5.68
CA ILE A 10 -3.78 2.21 6.15
C ILE A 10 -2.46 2.49 5.44
N LYS A 11 -1.46 2.92 6.18
CA LYS A 11 -0.17 3.32 5.64
C LYS A 11 0.86 2.20 5.75
N ASN A 12 1.77 2.15 4.79
CA ASN A 12 2.93 1.26 4.81
C ASN A 12 4.17 2.07 5.22
N LYS A 13 4.35 2.23 6.52
CA LYS A 13 5.44 3.03 7.08
C LYS A 13 6.82 2.44 6.77
N ARG A 14 6.91 1.11 6.71
CA ARG A 14 8.19 0.43 6.43
C ARG A 14 8.67 0.67 5.01
N ALA A 15 7.74 0.80 4.06
CA ALA A 15 8.11 1.02 2.66
C ALA A 15 8.92 2.30 2.46
N SER A 16 8.55 3.39 3.12
CA SER A 16 9.28 4.65 3.01
C SER A 16 10.68 4.58 3.61
N PHE A 17 10.91 3.66 4.55
CA PHE A 17 12.22 3.41 5.14
C PHE A 17 13.10 2.56 4.22
N ASP A 18 12.52 1.49 3.64
CA ASP A 18 13.27 0.52 2.84
C ASP A 18 13.50 0.94 1.39
N TYR A 19 12.64 1.82 0.85
CA TYR A 19 12.62 2.15 -0.57
C TYR A 19 12.63 3.65 -0.81
N GLU A 20 13.31 4.05 -1.89
CA GLU A 20 13.19 5.38 -2.49
C GLU A 20 12.06 5.33 -3.51
N PHE A 21 11.05 6.18 -3.37
CA PHE A 21 9.93 6.24 -4.30
C PHE A 21 10.26 7.13 -5.49
N ILE A 22 10.20 6.54 -6.69
CA ILE A 22 10.53 7.23 -7.94
C ILE A 22 9.28 7.86 -8.54
N ASP A 23 8.16 7.13 -8.54
CA ASP A 23 6.90 7.58 -9.12
C ASP A 23 5.75 6.91 -8.35
N THR A 24 4.60 7.58 -8.27
CA THR A 24 3.44 7.05 -7.57
C THR A 24 2.20 7.04 -8.46
N TYR A 25 1.31 6.06 -8.20
CA TYR A 25 0.07 5.88 -8.93
C TYR A 25 -1.04 5.55 -7.96
N THR A 26 -2.26 5.97 -8.26
CA THR A 26 -3.45 5.55 -7.50
C THR A 26 -4.19 4.49 -8.30
N ALA A 27 -4.29 3.30 -7.73
CA ALA A 27 -4.93 2.16 -8.37
C ALA A 27 -6.25 1.81 -7.69
N GLY A 28 -7.22 1.34 -8.49
CA GLY A 28 -8.36 0.62 -7.94
C GLY A 28 -7.93 -0.79 -7.55
N ILE A 29 -8.71 -1.46 -6.73
CA ILE A 29 -8.44 -2.84 -6.32
C ILE A 29 -9.72 -3.67 -6.41
N VAL A 30 -9.60 -4.86 -6.98
CA VAL A 30 -10.72 -5.79 -7.09
C VAL A 30 -10.85 -6.57 -5.78
N LEU A 31 -11.96 -6.36 -5.09
CA LEU A 31 -12.22 -6.95 -3.77
C LEU A 31 -13.53 -7.72 -3.75
N THR A 32 -13.62 -8.70 -2.86
CA THR A 32 -14.88 -9.36 -2.53
C THR A 32 -15.64 -8.52 -1.49
N GLY A 33 -16.92 -8.83 -1.28
CA GLY A 33 -17.74 -8.11 -0.28
C GLY A 33 -17.19 -8.22 1.14
N THR A 34 -16.67 -9.38 1.53
CA THR A 34 -16.09 -9.58 2.87
C THR A 34 -14.76 -8.83 3.03
N GLU A 35 -14.00 -8.69 1.96
CA GLU A 35 -12.74 -7.92 1.98
C GLU A 35 -12.99 -6.43 2.23
N ILE A 36 -13.94 -5.83 1.52
CA ILE A 36 -14.24 -4.40 1.70
C ILE A 36 -14.81 -4.14 3.10
N LYS A 37 -15.60 -5.04 3.63
CA LYS A 37 -16.13 -4.92 4.99
C LYS A 37 -15.02 -4.94 6.05
N SER A 38 -14.04 -5.82 5.89
CA SER A 38 -12.86 -5.86 6.78
C SER A 38 -12.01 -4.60 6.67
N ILE A 39 -11.82 -4.07 5.47
CA ILE A 39 -11.08 -2.81 5.26
C ILE A 39 -11.80 -1.64 5.94
N ARG A 40 -13.12 -1.58 5.86
CA ARG A 40 -13.92 -0.55 6.53
C ARG A 40 -13.77 -0.59 8.05
N GLU A 41 -13.45 -1.74 8.61
CA GLU A 41 -13.14 -1.91 10.03
C GLU A 41 -11.67 -1.64 10.36
N GLY A 42 -10.85 -1.30 9.37
CA GLY A 42 -9.43 -1.06 9.54
C GLY A 42 -8.59 -2.32 9.70
N LYS A 43 -9.14 -3.48 9.35
CA LYS A 43 -8.50 -4.79 9.56
C LYS A 43 -7.73 -5.25 8.34
N ALA A 44 -6.76 -4.45 7.90
CA ALA A 44 -5.88 -4.78 6.79
C ALA A 44 -4.48 -4.27 7.07
N SER A 45 -3.48 -4.89 6.45
CA SER A 45 -2.07 -4.53 6.64
C SER A 45 -1.33 -4.59 5.31
N LEU A 46 -0.41 -3.65 5.12
CA LEU A 46 0.48 -3.58 3.97
C LEU A 46 1.91 -4.05 4.29
N VAL A 47 2.11 -4.68 5.44
CA VAL A 47 3.42 -5.18 5.84
C VAL A 47 3.90 -6.25 4.87
N ASP A 48 5.12 -6.12 4.38
CA ASP A 48 5.77 -7.05 3.43
C ASP A 48 4.96 -7.29 2.16
N THR A 49 4.21 -6.29 1.72
CA THR A 49 3.36 -6.34 0.54
C THR A 49 4.10 -5.77 -0.66
N PHE A 50 3.96 -6.41 -1.81
CA PHE A 50 4.53 -5.92 -3.07
C PHE A 50 3.59 -6.20 -4.23
N CYS A 51 3.85 -5.54 -5.36
CA CYS A 51 3.06 -5.72 -6.57
C CYS A 51 3.89 -6.38 -7.66
N PHE A 52 3.24 -7.16 -8.52
CA PHE A 52 3.91 -7.84 -9.63
C PHE A 52 3.00 -7.85 -10.86
N PHE A 53 3.62 -7.96 -12.03
CA PHE A 53 2.89 -8.11 -13.29
C PHE A 53 2.71 -9.57 -13.63
N SER A 54 1.50 -9.93 -14.07
CA SER A 54 1.19 -11.25 -14.62
C SER A 54 0.25 -11.06 -15.79
N ARG A 55 0.65 -11.53 -16.98
CA ARG A 55 -0.14 -11.46 -18.22
C ARG A 55 -0.63 -10.04 -18.54
N GLY A 56 0.23 -9.04 -18.33
CA GLY A 56 -0.09 -7.64 -18.61
C GLY A 56 -0.97 -6.97 -17.58
N GLU A 57 -1.31 -7.66 -16.49
CA GLU A 57 -2.11 -7.13 -15.39
C GLU A 57 -1.25 -6.97 -14.14
N LEU A 58 -1.57 -5.97 -13.34
CA LEU A 58 -0.85 -5.70 -12.08
C LEU A 58 -1.61 -6.33 -10.92
N TRP A 59 -0.89 -7.07 -10.08
CA TRP A 59 -1.43 -7.76 -8.90
C TRP A 59 -0.69 -7.33 -7.65
N VAL A 60 -1.40 -7.28 -6.53
CA VAL A 60 -0.78 -7.07 -5.21
C VAL A 60 -0.71 -8.42 -4.49
N LYS A 61 0.48 -8.72 -3.97
CA LYS A 61 0.75 -9.98 -3.26
C LYS A 61 1.07 -9.71 -1.80
N ASN A 62 0.59 -10.60 -0.95
CA ASN A 62 0.84 -10.59 0.49
C ASN A 62 0.17 -9.47 1.26
N MET A 63 -0.81 -8.78 0.65
CA MET A 63 -1.64 -7.83 1.36
C MET A 63 -2.59 -8.60 2.28
N HIS A 64 -2.47 -8.38 3.58
CA HIS A 64 -3.32 -9.04 4.56
C HIS A 64 -4.62 -8.25 4.73
N ILE A 65 -5.75 -8.89 4.47
CA ILE A 65 -7.08 -8.39 4.79
C ILE A 65 -7.73 -9.46 5.66
N ALA A 66 -7.98 -9.16 6.93
CA ALA A 66 -8.51 -10.13 7.88
C ALA A 66 -9.84 -10.70 7.40
N GLU A 67 -10.11 -11.97 7.70
CA GLU A 67 -11.40 -12.56 7.43
C GLU A 67 -12.47 -11.74 8.16
N TYR A 68 -13.61 -11.54 7.50
CA TYR A 68 -14.69 -10.77 8.09
C TYR A 68 -15.38 -11.62 9.18
N PHE A 69 -15.43 -11.08 10.40
CA PHE A 69 -15.93 -11.82 11.56
C PHE A 69 -17.34 -12.39 11.34
N TYR A 70 -18.21 -11.61 10.67
CA TYR A 70 -19.58 -12.03 10.39
C TYR A 70 -19.71 -12.76 9.06
N GLY A 71 -18.61 -13.05 8.38
CA GLY A 71 -18.59 -13.83 7.14
C GLY A 71 -18.85 -15.31 7.42
N SER A 72 -19.55 -15.95 6.49
CA SER A 72 -19.79 -17.39 6.52
C SER A 72 -18.64 -18.13 5.82
N TYR A 73 -18.88 -19.39 5.42
CA TYR A 73 -17.93 -20.17 4.62
C TYR A 73 -17.57 -19.51 3.27
N ASN A 74 -18.29 -18.49 2.83
CA ASN A 74 -17.97 -17.71 1.64
C ASN A 74 -16.92 -16.61 1.89
N ASN A 75 -16.27 -16.61 3.06
CA ASN A 75 -15.26 -15.64 3.41
C ASN A 75 -14.02 -15.76 2.49
N HIS A 76 -13.25 -14.69 2.41
CA HIS A 76 -12.06 -14.65 1.57
C HIS A 76 -10.84 -15.22 2.29
N SER A 77 -9.82 -15.60 1.52
CA SER A 77 -8.50 -15.90 2.06
C SER A 77 -7.78 -14.59 2.41
N ALA A 78 -7.23 -14.49 3.62
CA ALA A 78 -6.64 -13.25 4.14
C ALA A 78 -5.53 -12.66 3.26
N ARG A 79 -4.75 -13.52 2.60
CA ARG A 79 -3.60 -13.11 1.79
C ARG A 79 -3.76 -13.45 0.31
N ARG A 80 -4.98 -13.45 -0.18
CA ARG A 80 -5.29 -13.69 -1.59
C ARG A 80 -4.61 -12.64 -2.48
N ASP A 81 -4.08 -13.06 -3.63
CA ASP A 81 -3.60 -12.12 -4.65
C ASP A 81 -4.78 -11.33 -5.20
N ARG A 82 -4.63 -10.02 -5.30
CA ARG A 82 -5.71 -9.12 -5.74
C ARG A 82 -5.26 -8.29 -6.91
N LYS A 83 -6.14 -8.14 -7.89
CA LYS A 83 -5.87 -7.37 -9.09
C LYS A 83 -5.99 -5.89 -8.80
N LEU A 84 -5.03 -5.10 -9.29
CA LEU A 84 -5.05 -3.65 -9.25
C LEU A 84 -5.50 -3.10 -10.59
N LEU A 85 -6.26 -2.02 -10.56
CA LEU A 85 -6.84 -1.39 -11.75
C LEU A 85 -6.18 -0.04 -12.01
N LEU A 86 -5.54 0.06 -13.17
CA LEU A 86 -4.90 1.27 -13.67
C LEU A 86 -5.30 1.46 -15.13
N THR A 87 -5.11 2.67 -15.66
CA THR A 87 -5.29 2.89 -17.10
C THR A 87 -4.25 2.10 -17.88
N LYS A 88 -4.56 1.77 -19.13
CA LYS A 88 -3.62 1.04 -20.00
C LYS A 88 -2.29 1.78 -20.15
N LYS A 89 -2.35 3.11 -20.24
CA LYS A 89 -1.16 3.97 -20.36
C LYS A 89 -0.27 3.86 -19.12
N GLU A 90 -0.88 3.93 -17.94
CA GLU A 90 -0.18 3.78 -16.66
C GLU A 90 0.42 2.38 -16.51
N LEU A 91 -0.33 1.33 -16.86
CA LEU A 91 0.15 -0.05 -16.81
C LEU A 91 1.36 -0.27 -17.70
N ARG A 92 1.33 0.23 -18.93
CA ARG A 92 2.44 0.08 -19.88
C ARG A 92 3.70 0.80 -19.40
N LYS A 93 3.54 2.03 -18.90
CA LYS A 93 4.66 2.81 -18.38
C LYS A 93 5.28 2.12 -17.15
N LEU A 94 4.45 1.68 -16.23
CA LEU A 94 4.89 1.03 -15.00
C LEU A 94 5.57 -0.33 -15.28
N GLU A 95 5.01 -1.12 -16.18
CA GLU A 95 5.59 -2.40 -16.57
C GLU A 95 6.98 -2.21 -17.18
N ARG A 96 7.12 -1.26 -18.08
CA ARG A 96 8.40 -0.95 -18.74
C ARG A 96 9.45 -0.47 -17.74
N THR A 97 9.08 0.46 -16.85
CA THR A 97 10.03 1.03 -15.89
C THR A 97 10.39 0.04 -14.77
N SER A 98 9.45 -0.80 -14.35
CA SER A 98 9.70 -1.78 -13.28
C SER A 98 10.50 -3.00 -13.76
N ALA A 99 10.63 -3.20 -15.07
CA ALA A 99 11.41 -4.30 -15.63
C ALA A 99 12.93 -4.09 -15.43
N GLU A 100 13.37 -2.87 -15.19
CA GLU A 100 14.80 -2.58 -14.95
C GLU A 100 15.25 -3.17 -13.61
N PRO A 101 16.49 -3.71 -13.52
CA PRO A 101 17.01 -4.27 -12.28
C PRO A 101 17.01 -3.26 -11.12
N GLY A 102 16.67 -3.73 -9.95
CA GLY A 102 16.66 -2.91 -8.73
C GLY A 102 15.36 -2.18 -8.47
N PHE A 103 14.41 -2.20 -9.41
CA PHE A 103 13.10 -1.60 -9.20
C PHE A 103 12.07 -2.60 -8.76
N THR A 104 11.15 -2.16 -7.92
CA THR A 104 9.99 -2.94 -7.48
C THR A 104 8.79 -2.01 -7.34
N ILE A 105 7.61 -2.59 -7.22
CA ILE A 105 6.39 -1.82 -7.02
C ILE A 105 5.85 -2.18 -5.64
N VAL A 106 5.65 -1.17 -4.79
CA VAL A 106 5.18 -1.39 -3.42
C VAL A 106 3.95 -0.53 -3.15
N PRO A 107 2.95 -1.05 -2.43
CA PRO A 107 1.84 -0.22 -1.98
C PRO A 107 2.30 0.67 -0.83
N THR A 108 1.92 1.93 -0.88
CA THR A 108 2.27 2.91 0.16
C THR A 108 1.13 3.15 1.13
N ARG A 109 -0.10 3.08 0.64
CA ARG A 109 -1.29 3.18 1.49
C ARG A 109 -2.51 2.57 0.82
N LEU A 110 -3.44 2.13 1.66
CA LEU A 110 -4.75 1.63 1.27
C LEU A 110 -5.80 2.53 1.94
N TYR A 111 -6.71 3.09 1.17
CA TYR A 111 -7.73 3.98 1.72
C TYR A 111 -9.07 3.78 1.02
N ILE A 112 -10.11 4.29 1.65
CA ILE A 112 -11.45 4.31 1.05
C ILE A 112 -11.77 5.75 0.67
N ASN A 113 -12.15 5.97 -0.60
CA ASN A 113 -12.43 7.31 -1.10
C ASN A 113 -13.84 7.77 -0.72
N GLU A 114 -14.20 9.00 -1.12
CA GLU A 114 -15.51 9.61 -0.83
C GLU A 114 -16.69 8.80 -1.38
N LYS A 115 -16.47 8.04 -2.45
CA LYS A 115 -17.48 7.19 -3.07
C LYS A 115 -17.60 5.82 -2.42
N GLY A 116 -16.83 5.56 -1.37
CA GLY A 116 -16.82 4.26 -0.69
C GLY A 116 -16.01 3.18 -1.38
N LEU A 117 -15.19 3.54 -2.38
CA LEU A 117 -14.34 2.60 -3.10
C LEU A 117 -12.96 2.51 -2.46
N ALA A 118 -12.43 1.30 -2.35
CA ALA A 118 -11.07 1.09 -1.89
C ALA A 118 -10.08 1.47 -2.99
N LYS A 119 -9.06 2.22 -2.62
CA LYS A 119 -7.97 2.64 -3.50
C LYS A 119 -6.63 2.33 -2.85
N VAL A 120 -5.66 1.97 -3.68
CA VAL A 120 -4.30 1.68 -3.24
C VAL A 120 -3.35 2.64 -3.94
N VAL A 121 -2.57 3.38 -3.18
CA VAL A 121 -1.48 4.17 -3.74
C VAL A 121 -0.26 3.26 -3.81
N ILE A 122 0.27 3.09 -5.01
CA ILE A 122 1.46 2.27 -5.26
C ILE A 122 2.60 3.16 -5.72
N ALA A 123 3.81 2.73 -5.46
CA ALA A 123 5.02 3.45 -5.87
C ALA A 123 5.96 2.53 -6.65
N LEU A 124 6.49 3.05 -7.76
CA LEU A 124 7.68 2.49 -8.36
C LEU A 124 8.83 2.85 -7.44
N ALA A 125 9.54 1.88 -6.92
CA ALA A 125 10.47 2.07 -5.84
C ALA A 125 11.80 1.38 -6.13
N LYS A 126 12.85 1.93 -5.56
CA LYS A 126 14.19 1.38 -5.60
C LYS A 126 14.67 1.15 -4.17
N GLY A 127 15.28 0.00 -3.90
CA GLY A 127 15.80 -0.30 -2.58
C GLY A 127 16.85 0.71 -2.17
N LYS A 128 16.72 1.26 -0.95
CA LYS A 128 17.73 2.17 -0.40
C LYS A 128 18.99 1.41 -0.01
N LYS A 129 20.13 2.02 -0.29
CA LYS A 129 21.41 1.50 0.22
C LYS A 129 21.44 1.66 1.74
N GLN A 130 22.25 0.87 2.42
CA GLN A 130 22.37 0.91 3.88
C GLN A 130 22.69 2.32 4.39
N TYR A 131 23.49 3.06 3.67
CA TYR A 131 23.82 4.45 3.98
C TYR A 131 22.58 5.35 4.00
N ASP A 132 21.71 5.24 2.99
CA ASP A 132 20.49 6.04 2.89
C ASP A 132 19.51 5.74 4.03
N LYS A 133 19.43 4.50 4.47
CA LYS A 133 18.60 4.09 5.61
C LYS A 133 19.06 4.73 6.90
N ARG A 134 20.39 4.77 7.13
CA ARG A 134 20.99 5.43 8.31
C ARG A 134 20.69 6.93 8.31
N GLN A 135 20.80 7.58 7.18
CA GLN A 135 20.52 9.01 7.04
C GLN A 135 19.05 9.31 7.35
N THR A 136 18.13 8.49 6.86
CA THR A 136 16.70 8.65 7.14
C THR A 136 16.41 8.55 8.64
N LEU A 137 17.02 7.61 9.34
CA LEU A 137 16.85 7.46 10.78
C LEU A 137 17.39 8.67 11.55
N LYS A 138 18.56 9.16 11.15
CA LYS A 138 19.17 10.34 11.75
C LYS A 138 18.28 11.58 11.60
N GLU A 139 17.74 11.80 10.43
CA GLU A 139 16.81 12.91 10.16
C GLU A 139 15.56 12.84 11.03
N LYS A 140 15.00 11.65 11.23
CA LYS A 140 13.84 11.46 12.09
C LYS A 140 14.16 11.76 13.56
N GLU A 141 15.33 11.36 14.04
CA GLU A 141 15.76 11.66 15.40
C GLU A 141 15.99 13.15 15.61
N ASP A 142 16.66 13.81 14.69
CA ASP A 142 16.91 15.26 14.74
C ASP A 142 15.58 16.02 14.78
N LYS A 143 14.62 15.63 13.98
CA LYS A 143 13.29 16.23 13.97
C LYS A 143 12.58 16.04 15.31
N ARG A 144 12.65 14.87 15.91
CA ARG A 144 12.06 14.59 17.23
C ARG A 144 12.69 15.44 18.31
N MET A 145 14.01 15.61 18.29
CA MET A 145 14.72 16.47 19.23
C MET A 145 14.31 17.92 19.11
N MET A 146 14.20 18.42 17.88
CA MET A 146 13.72 19.80 17.64
C MET A 146 12.30 20.00 18.13
N ASP A 147 11.40 19.05 17.84
CA ASP A 147 10.02 19.10 18.32
C ASP A 147 9.94 19.14 19.85
N ARG A 148 10.81 18.41 20.55
CA ARG A 148 10.89 18.46 22.02
C ARG A 148 11.37 19.81 22.53
N MET A 149 12.31 20.44 21.84
CA MET A 149 12.84 21.75 22.23
C MET A 149 11.80 22.87 22.06
N PHE A 150 10.91 22.76 21.07
CA PHE A 150 9.89 23.76 20.78
C PHE A 150 8.56 23.55 21.54
N LYS A 151 8.37 22.43 22.20
CA LYS A 151 7.15 22.10 22.95
C LYS A 151 7.20 22.50 24.44
N ARG A 152 8.13 23.33 24.83
CA ARG A 152 8.19 23.82 26.21
C ARG A 152 7.29 25.05 26.41
#